data_51473e108e0a9fda0375a0342853450a
#
_entry.id   51473e108e0a9fda0375a0342853450a
#
_cell.length_a   1.000
_cell.length_b   1.000
_cell.length_c   1.000
_cell.angle_alpha   90.00
_cell.angle_beta   90.00
_cell.angle_gamma   90.00
#
_symmetry.space_group_name_H-M   'P 1'
#
loop_
_entity.id
_entity.type
_entity.pdbx_description
1 polymer ?
#
loop_
_entity_poly.entity_id
_entity_poly.type
_entity_poly.pdbx_seq_one_letter_code
_entity_poly.pdbx_strand_id
1 'polypeptide(L)'
;MIINTGYYSDRLFYLANTAKKFYKNIKSIKYVPWNEIDLIDKKLNWIVSCYTETSTGMKLPIEELYKLKKRCNAKLLLDATASIGLETKHYIADVIAYSSCKGLFGLTGASFIAYNKDPKNEIESFYLNLENHKNKSMTGPYHTIQSLFLILKNYDQFKFTVKVNKDKFLKQFGYLSPFKKKFQPLLCTYVNKKIETEFQNAILYLPRLKLPGSVLCHLGEVHLKKRSKGQILSKLKIL
;
A
#
# COMPACT_ATOMS: atom_id res chain seq x y z
N MET A 1 3.31 -7.45 -16.50
CA MET A 1 4.45 -6.64 -16.02
C MET A 1 4.19 -6.25 -14.58
N ILE A 2 5.22 -6.27 -13.73
CA ILE A 2 5.17 -5.82 -12.34
C ILE A 2 6.13 -4.65 -12.19
N ILE A 3 5.68 -3.58 -11.54
CA ILE A 3 6.50 -2.38 -11.33
C ILE A 3 7.26 -2.54 -10.01
N ASN A 4 8.60 -2.44 -10.09
CA ASN A 4 9.47 -2.48 -8.91
C ASN A 4 9.42 -1.13 -8.19
N THR A 5 8.91 -1.13 -6.96
CA THR A 5 8.86 0.03 -6.06
C THR A 5 9.54 -0.25 -4.72
N GLY A 6 9.87 -1.52 -4.44
CA GLY A 6 10.50 -1.98 -3.20
C GLY A 6 10.06 -3.37 -2.76
N TYR A 7 10.18 -3.64 -1.46
CA TYR A 7 9.96 -4.97 -0.87
C TYR A 7 8.60 -5.59 -1.18
N TYR A 8 7.51 -4.81 -1.16
CA TYR A 8 6.19 -5.38 -1.41
C TYR A 8 5.96 -5.68 -2.88
N SER A 9 6.53 -4.89 -3.78
CA SER A 9 6.56 -5.24 -5.21
C SER A 9 7.43 -6.45 -5.51
N ASP A 10 8.54 -6.68 -4.77
CA ASP A 10 9.33 -7.92 -4.85
C ASP A 10 8.46 -9.14 -4.47
N ARG A 11 7.63 -9.00 -3.43
CA ARG A 11 6.67 -10.06 -3.06
C ARG A 11 5.65 -10.33 -4.16
N LEU A 12 5.10 -9.30 -4.79
CA LEU A 12 4.18 -9.47 -5.93
C LEU A 12 4.87 -10.19 -7.09
N PHE A 13 6.12 -9.85 -7.37
CA PHE A 13 6.93 -10.53 -8.40
C PHE A 13 7.17 -12.00 -8.05
N TYR A 14 7.53 -12.29 -6.80
CA TYR A 14 7.69 -13.67 -6.32
C TYR A 14 6.38 -14.46 -6.45
N LEU A 15 5.25 -13.91 -6.02
CA LEU A 15 3.93 -14.56 -6.11
C LEU A 15 3.53 -14.82 -7.56
N ALA A 16 3.76 -13.87 -8.47
CA ALA A 16 3.48 -14.04 -9.88
C ALA A 16 4.34 -15.14 -10.52
N ASN A 17 5.64 -15.22 -10.18
CA ASN A 17 6.52 -16.29 -10.64
C ASN A 17 6.10 -17.66 -10.08
N THR A 18 5.64 -17.70 -8.84
CA THR A 18 5.07 -18.94 -8.27
C THR A 18 3.82 -19.34 -9.02
N ALA A 19 2.87 -18.42 -9.23
CA ALA A 19 1.66 -18.69 -9.99
C ALA A 19 1.96 -19.17 -11.41
N LYS A 20 2.97 -18.62 -12.07
CA LYS A 20 3.38 -19.04 -13.41
C LYS A 20 3.76 -20.52 -13.50
N LYS A 21 4.27 -21.13 -12.41
CA LYS A 21 4.62 -22.55 -12.38
C LYS A 21 3.37 -23.45 -12.48
N PHE A 22 2.23 -23.00 -11.98
CA PHE A 22 0.99 -23.75 -11.94
C PHE A 22 0.01 -23.39 -13.07
N TYR A 23 0.07 -22.13 -13.55
CA TYR A 23 -0.89 -21.61 -14.52
C TYR A 23 -0.25 -21.31 -15.87
N LYS A 24 -0.46 -22.18 -16.86
CA LYS A 24 0.13 -22.09 -18.22
C LYS A 24 -0.29 -20.84 -19.01
N ASN A 25 -1.37 -20.17 -18.62
CA ASN A 25 -1.83 -18.92 -19.24
C ASN A 25 -0.94 -17.72 -18.88
N ILE A 26 -0.09 -17.83 -17.86
CA ILE A 26 0.91 -16.80 -17.54
C ILE A 26 2.17 -17.04 -18.40
N LYS A 27 2.22 -16.43 -19.58
CA LYS A 27 3.29 -16.66 -20.57
C LYS A 27 4.62 -16.02 -20.15
N SER A 28 4.59 -14.76 -19.73
CA SER A 28 5.80 -14.02 -19.35
C SER A 28 5.51 -13.05 -18.22
N ILE A 29 6.52 -12.81 -17.39
CA ILE A 29 6.49 -11.81 -16.33
C ILE A 29 7.71 -10.92 -16.52
N LYS A 30 7.47 -9.59 -16.58
CA LYS A 30 8.52 -8.57 -16.59
C LYS A 30 8.51 -7.84 -15.28
N TYR A 31 9.67 -7.55 -14.74
CA TYR A 31 9.86 -6.75 -13.53
C TYR A 31 10.64 -5.50 -13.91
N VAL A 32 10.03 -4.32 -13.78
CA VAL A 32 10.53 -3.05 -14.33
C VAL A 32 10.63 -2.02 -13.22
N PRO A 33 11.77 -1.34 -13.07
CA PRO A 33 11.93 -0.24 -12.12
C PRO A 33 10.88 0.86 -12.36
N TRP A 34 10.38 1.45 -11.28
CA TRP A 34 9.34 2.47 -11.34
C TRP A 34 9.74 3.73 -12.14
N ASN A 35 11.02 4.07 -12.16
CA ASN A 35 11.57 5.20 -12.90
C ASN A 35 11.78 4.94 -14.39
N GLU A 36 11.54 3.71 -14.85
CA GLU A 36 11.65 3.31 -16.25
C GLU A 36 10.29 3.05 -16.92
N ILE A 37 9.19 3.26 -16.19
CA ILE A 37 7.84 2.96 -16.72
C ILE A 37 7.46 3.81 -17.93
N ASP A 38 8.06 4.99 -18.07
CA ASP A 38 7.81 5.88 -19.23
C ASP A 38 8.44 5.34 -20.52
N LEU A 39 9.44 4.46 -20.41
CA LEU A 39 10.10 3.79 -21.54
C LEU A 39 9.29 2.60 -22.08
N ILE A 40 8.21 2.22 -21.41
CA ILE A 40 7.41 1.07 -21.80
C ILE A 40 6.38 1.46 -22.83
N ASP A 41 6.58 1.00 -24.04
CA ASP A 41 5.69 1.21 -25.20
C ASP A 41 5.29 -0.11 -25.85
N LYS A 42 4.80 -1.05 -25.07
CA LYS A 42 4.42 -2.39 -25.56
C LYS A 42 3.04 -2.76 -25.03
N LYS A 43 2.26 -3.42 -25.87
CA LYS A 43 0.99 -4.02 -25.45
C LYS A 43 1.24 -5.03 -24.33
N LEU A 44 0.50 -4.90 -23.25
CA LEU A 44 0.58 -5.76 -22.07
C LEU A 44 -0.82 -6.28 -21.71
N ASN A 45 -0.91 -7.49 -21.15
CA ASN A 45 -2.17 -7.97 -20.61
C ASN A 45 -2.47 -7.33 -19.26
N TRP A 46 -1.46 -7.30 -18.37
CA TRP A 46 -1.59 -6.82 -17.00
C TRP A 46 -0.40 -5.98 -16.58
N ILE A 47 -0.69 -4.92 -15.85
CA ILE A 47 0.25 -4.16 -15.02
C ILE A 47 -0.13 -4.43 -13.57
N VAL A 48 0.85 -4.79 -12.75
CA VAL A 48 0.69 -5.01 -11.32
C VAL A 48 1.59 -4.05 -10.57
N SER A 49 1.07 -3.35 -9.59
CA SER A 49 1.82 -2.35 -8.84
C SER A 49 1.35 -2.22 -7.39
N CYS A 50 2.28 -1.95 -6.48
CA CYS A 50 1.94 -1.31 -5.22
C CYS A 50 1.61 0.16 -5.49
N TYR A 51 0.44 0.63 -5.08
CA TYR A 51 0.13 2.06 -5.18
C TYR A 51 0.96 2.86 -4.17
N THR A 52 1.04 2.37 -2.94
CA THR A 52 1.91 2.92 -1.88
C THR A 52 2.85 1.84 -1.39
N GLU A 53 4.13 2.04 -1.60
CA GLU A 53 5.21 1.15 -1.14
C GLU A 53 5.76 1.65 0.19
N THR A 54 5.36 1.00 1.28
CA THR A 54 5.75 1.43 2.62
C THR A 54 7.19 1.09 2.98
N SER A 55 7.82 0.15 2.28
CA SER A 55 9.23 -0.19 2.52
C SER A 55 10.20 0.89 2.04
N THR A 56 9.80 1.68 1.06
CA THR A 56 10.57 2.81 0.52
C THR A 56 9.95 4.17 0.83
N GLY A 57 8.78 4.20 1.46
CA GLY A 57 8.06 5.43 1.79
C GLY A 57 7.57 6.23 0.57
N MET A 58 7.33 5.57 -0.56
CA MET A 58 6.90 6.21 -1.80
C MET A 58 5.53 5.73 -2.28
N LYS A 59 4.92 6.50 -3.16
CA LYS A 59 3.78 6.06 -3.99
C LYS A 59 4.06 6.34 -5.45
N LEU A 60 3.47 5.54 -6.34
CA LEU A 60 3.41 5.91 -7.76
C LEU A 60 2.23 6.86 -7.98
N PRO A 61 2.43 7.99 -8.67
CA PRO A 61 1.32 8.87 -9.01
C PRO A 61 0.28 8.10 -9.85
N ILE A 62 -0.96 8.15 -9.43
CA ILE A 62 -2.03 7.36 -10.04
C ILE A 62 -2.26 7.77 -11.51
N GLU A 63 -2.00 9.02 -11.83
CA GLU A 63 -2.08 9.56 -13.20
C GLU A 63 -1.03 8.92 -14.11
N GLU A 64 0.17 8.65 -13.60
CA GLU A 64 1.23 7.96 -14.35
C GLU A 64 0.87 6.49 -14.59
N LEU A 65 0.31 5.81 -13.58
CA LEU A 65 -0.22 4.46 -13.74
C LEU A 65 -1.36 4.40 -14.76
N TYR A 66 -2.25 5.40 -14.75
CA TYR A 66 -3.33 5.48 -15.73
C TYR A 66 -2.81 5.68 -17.15
N LYS A 67 -1.86 6.60 -17.35
CA LYS A 67 -1.21 6.81 -18.66
C LYS A 67 -0.53 5.53 -19.15
N LEU A 68 0.22 4.85 -18.29
CA LEU A 68 0.86 3.57 -18.61
C LEU A 68 -0.17 2.50 -18.98
N LYS A 69 -1.23 2.34 -18.19
CA LYS A 69 -2.34 1.42 -18.48
C LYS A 69 -2.92 1.66 -19.88
N LYS A 70 -3.17 2.93 -20.22
CA LYS A 70 -3.73 3.32 -21.54
C LYS A 70 -2.73 3.06 -22.67
N ARG A 71 -1.49 3.50 -22.53
CA ARG A 71 -0.43 3.33 -23.52
C ARG A 71 -0.19 1.86 -23.85
N CYS A 72 -0.15 1.00 -22.82
CA CYS A 72 0.06 -0.43 -23.00
C CYS A 72 -1.22 -1.23 -23.33
N ASN A 73 -2.38 -0.59 -23.40
CA ASN A 73 -3.69 -1.25 -23.53
C ASN A 73 -3.85 -2.42 -22.54
N ALA A 74 -3.49 -2.18 -21.29
CA ALA A 74 -3.40 -3.19 -20.23
C ALA A 74 -4.52 -3.08 -19.20
N LYS A 75 -4.76 -4.17 -18.47
CA LYS A 75 -5.48 -4.14 -17.20
C LYS A 75 -4.53 -3.79 -16.06
N LEU A 76 -5.04 -3.14 -15.01
CA LEU A 76 -4.27 -2.71 -13.85
C LEU A 76 -4.77 -3.42 -12.59
N LEU A 77 -3.85 -4.10 -11.90
CA LEU A 77 -4.04 -4.62 -10.55
C LEU A 77 -3.21 -3.79 -9.58
N LEU A 78 -3.84 -3.28 -8.52
CA LEU A 78 -3.16 -2.52 -7.47
C LEU A 78 -3.18 -3.29 -6.14
N ASP A 79 -2.01 -3.43 -5.54
CA ASP A 79 -1.94 -3.57 -4.09
C ASP A 79 -2.23 -2.20 -3.47
N ALA A 80 -3.43 -2.09 -2.92
CA ALA A 80 -3.95 -0.88 -2.30
C ALA A 80 -3.89 -0.92 -0.77
N THR A 81 -3.19 -1.90 -0.17
CA THR A 81 -3.15 -2.10 1.29
C THR A 81 -2.78 -0.84 2.06
N ALA A 82 -1.84 -0.08 1.56
CA ALA A 82 -1.36 1.15 2.21
C ALA A 82 -1.96 2.44 1.62
N SER A 83 -2.78 2.32 0.57
CA SER A 83 -3.35 3.47 -0.13
C SER A 83 -4.87 3.58 -0.01
N ILE A 84 -5.57 2.44 0.19
CA ILE A 84 -7.04 2.44 0.29
C ILE A 84 -7.50 3.43 1.37
N GLY A 85 -8.48 4.26 1.02
CA GLY A 85 -8.99 5.31 1.91
C GLY A 85 -8.07 6.53 2.12
N LEU A 86 -6.76 6.39 1.99
CA LEU A 86 -5.79 7.48 2.17
C LEU A 86 -5.46 8.20 0.87
N GLU A 87 -5.30 7.46 -0.21
CA GLU A 87 -5.09 8.00 -1.56
C GLU A 87 -6.41 7.97 -2.36
N THR A 88 -6.39 8.51 -3.57
CA THR A 88 -7.60 8.69 -4.40
C THR A 88 -7.53 7.89 -5.70
N LYS A 89 -8.64 7.88 -6.45
CA LYS A 89 -8.74 7.35 -7.82
C LYS A 89 -8.43 5.86 -7.98
N HIS A 90 -8.65 5.04 -6.95
CA HIS A 90 -8.47 3.58 -7.05
C HIS A 90 -9.36 2.95 -8.15
N TYR A 91 -10.45 3.62 -8.51
CA TYR A 91 -11.39 3.18 -9.55
C TYR A 91 -10.77 3.03 -10.96
N ILE A 92 -9.57 3.58 -11.20
CA ILE A 92 -8.86 3.38 -12.47
C ILE A 92 -8.30 1.96 -12.62
N ALA A 93 -8.11 1.24 -11.52
CA ALA A 93 -7.68 -0.14 -11.54
C ALA A 93 -8.84 -1.09 -11.91
N ASP A 94 -8.50 -2.19 -12.56
CA ASP A 94 -9.47 -3.24 -12.87
C ASP A 94 -9.65 -4.20 -11.70
N VAL A 95 -8.60 -4.34 -10.88
CA VAL A 95 -8.58 -5.11 -9.63
C VAL A 95 -7.80 -4.35 -8.58
N ILE A 96 -8.33 -4.30 -7.37
CA ILE A 96 -7.61 -3.83 -6.19
C ILE A 96 -7.62 -4.91 -5.11
N ALA A 97 -6.48 -5.13 -4.48
CA ALA A 97 -6.36 -5.99 -3.30
C ALA A 97 -5.90 -5.13 -2.11
N TYR A 98 -6.53 -5.30 -0.96
CA TYR A 98 -6.18 -4.53 0.24
C TYR A 98 -6.55 -5.30 1.51
N SER A 99 -6.13 -4.79 2.65
CA SER A 99 -6.42 -5.38 3.95
C SER A 99 -7.18 -4.41 4.86
N SER A 100 -7.76 -4.94 5.92
CA SER A 100 -8.45 -4.17 6.97
C SER A 100 -7.55 -3.23 7.76
N CYS A 101 -6.26 -3.50 7.78
CA CYS A 101 -5.26 -2.66 8.48
C CYS A 101 -4.73 -1.52 7.61
N LYS A 102 -3.72 -0.81 8.08
CA LYS A 102 -3.09 0.34 7.42
C LYS A 102 -4.09 1.42 7.00
N GLY A 103 -4.39 1.55 5.72
CA GLY A 103 -5.25 2.62 5.19
C GLY A 103 -6.68 2.61 5.72
N LEU A 104 -7.19 1.47 6.17
CA LEU A 104 -8.52 1.36 6.80
C LEU A 104 -8.49 1.45 8.34
N PHE A 105 -7.32 1.55 8.95
CA PHE A 105 -7.13 1.69 10.41
C PHE A 105 -7.65 0.54 11.27
N GLY A 106 -8.11 -0.56 10.69
CA GLY A 106 -8.67 -1.71 11.41
C GLY A 106 -7.64 -2.68 11.92
N LEU A 107 -8.12 -3.72 12.59
CA LEU A 107 -7.31 -4.87 12.98
C LEU A 107 -6.85 -5.63 11.74
N THR A 108 -5.71 -6.32 11.84
CA THR A 108 -5.26 -7.26 10.82
C THR A 108 -6.17 -8.48 10.77
N GLY A 109 -6.20 -9.21 9.64
CA GLY A 109 -6.90 -10.48 9.53
C GLY A 109 -7.98 -10.56 8.45
N ALA A 110 -8.37 -9.43 7.83
CA ALA A 110 -9.23 -9.46 6.66
C ALA A 110 -8.48 -8.97 5.41
N SER A 111 -8.64 -9.71 4.31
CA SER A 111 -8.22 -9.31 2.98
C SER A 111 -9.45 -9.05 2.12
N PHE A 112 -9.38 -8.02 1.31
CA PHE A 112 -10.43 -7.62 0.39
C PHE A 112 -9.90 -7.61 -1.03
N ILE A 113 -10.71 -8.09 -1.96
CA ILE A 113 -10.46 -8.01 -3.40
C ILE A 113 -11.70 -7.37 -4.02
N ALA A 114 -11.51 -6.23 -4.69
CA ALA A 114 -12.55 -5.60 -5.49
C ALA A 114 -12.12 -5.62 -6.97
N TYR A 115 -13.06 -5.92 -7.85
CA TYR A 115 -12.80 -6.06 -9.28
C TYR A 115 -14.01 -5.59 -10.10
N ASN A 116 -13.73 -5.12 -11.33
CA ASN A 116 -14.76 -4.61 -12.22
C ASN A 116 -15.49 -5.73 -12.99
N LYS A 117 -14.85 -6.88 -13.16
CA LYS A 117 -15.39 -8.05 -13.89
C LYS A 117 -15.04 -9.31 -13.14
N ASP A 118 -16.00 -10.18 -12.98
CA ASP A 118 -15.79 -11.51 -12.38
C ASP A 118 -14.65 -12.26 -13.08
N PRO A 119 -13.79 -12.96 -12.34
CA PRO A 119 -12.83 -13.87 -12.92
C PRO A 119 -13.56 -14.99 -13.64
N LYS A 120 -13.16 -15.28 -14.86
CA LYS A 120 -13.82 -16.33 -15.70
C LYS A 120 -13.28 -17.73 -15.47
N ASN A 121 -12.08 -17.83 -14.90
CA ASN A 121 -11.39 -19.11 -14.76
C ASN A 121 -11.43 -19.53 -13.30
N GLU A 122 -11.84 -20.74 -13.08
CA GLU A 122 -11.68 -21.42 -11.80
C GLU A 122 -10.21 -21.74 -11.55
N ILE A 123 -9.85 -21.79 -10.28
CA ILE A 123 -8.55 -22.25 -9.83
C ILE A 123 -8.75 -23.45 -8.89
N GLU A 124 -7.82 -24.39 -8.94
CA GLU A 124 -7.91 -25.63 -8.13
C GLU A 124 -7.83 -25.39 -6.63
N SER A 125 -7.21 -24.29 -6.21
CA SER A 125 -7.07 -23.99 -4.79
C SER A 125 -8.42 -23.64 -4.18
N PHE A 126 -8.90 -24.46 -3.24
CA PHE A 126 -10.15 -24.23 -2.52
C PHE A 126 -10.20 -22.84 -1.86
N TYR A 127 -9.11 -22.46 -1.16
CA TYR A 127 -9.07 -21.21 -0.39
C TYR A 127 -8.88 -19.96 -1.28
N LEU A 128 -8.16 -20.06 -2.39
CA LEU A 128 -7.92 -18.93 -3.28
C LEU A 128 -9.00 -18.79 -4.36
N ASN A 129 -9.92 -19.73 -4.48
CA ASN A 129 -11.03 -19.64 -5.43
C ASN A 129 -12.09 -18.65 -4.92
N LEU A 130 -12.25 -17.52 -5.62
CA LEU A 130 -13.17 -16.46 -5.21
C LEU A 130 -14.64 -16.89 -5.21
N GLU A 131 -15.03 -17.83 -6.05
CA GLU A 131 -16.39 -18.37 -6.07
C GLU A 131 -16.74 -19.10 -4.77
N ASN A 132 -15.79 -19.82 -4.16
CA ASN A 132 -16.03 -20.45 -2.86
C ASN A 132 -16.34 -19.42 -1.78
N HIS A 133 -15.69 -18.26 -1.79
CA HIS A 133 -15.97 -17.16 -0.86
C HIS A 133 -17.33 -16.51 -1.15
N LYS A 134 -17.69 -16.30 -2.41
CA LYS A 134 -18.98 -15.73 -2.83
C LYS A 134 -20.14 -16.63 -2.43
N ASN A 135 -19.99 -17.93 -2.59
CA ASN A 135 -21.03 -18.94 -2.31
C ASN A 135 -21.11 -19.31 -0.83
N LYS A 136 -20.46 -18.55 0.06
CA LYS A 136 -20.46 -18.74 1.53
C LYS A 136 -19.91 -20.10 1.97
N SER A 137 -19.02 -20.69 1.19
CA SER A 137 -18.36 -21.96 1.53
C SER A 137 -17.26 -21.79 2.59
N MET A 138 -17.00 -20.55 3.04
CA MET A 138 -15.95 -20.23 4.00
C MET A 138 -16.42 -19.30 5.11
N THR A 139 -15.86 -19.52 6.31
CA THR A 139 -16.08 -18.64 7.47
C THR A 139 -15.28 -17.34 7.29
N GLY A 140 -15.96 -16.21 7.41
CA GLY A 140 -15.35 -14.89 7.32
C GLY A 140 -14.69 -14.43 8.64
N PRO A 141 -13.83 -13.42 8.61
CA PRO A 141 -13.13 -12.86 9.79
C PRO A 141 -14.05 -11.90 10.57
N TYR A 142 -15.05 -12.45 11.26
CA TYR A 142 -16.12 -11.67 11.94
C TYR A 142 -15.56 -10.54 12.83
N HIS A 143 -14.64 -10.83 13.73
CA HIS A 143 -14.12 -9.84 14.69
C HIS A 143 -13.42 -8.67 13.99
N THR A 144 -12.67 -8.96 12.93
CA THR A 144 -12.00 -7.94 12.13
C THR A 144 -13.01 -7.06 11.39
N ILE A 145 -14.06 -7.66 10.81
CA ILE A 145 -15.13 -6.92 10.11
C ILE A 145 -15.90 -6.04 11.10
N GLN A 146 -16.24 -6.58 12.28
CA GLN A 146 -16.93 -5.80 13.33
C GLN A 146 -16.07 -4.64 13.83
N SER A 147 -14.78 -4.85 14.04
CA SER A 147 -13.83 -3.79 14.37
C SER A 147 -13.79 -2.71 13.28
N LEU A 148 -13.73 -3.13 12.02
CA LEU A 148 -13.70 -2.21 10.90
C LEU A 148 -14.98 -1.37 10.80
N PHE A 149 -16.14 -1.97 11.03
CA PHE A 149 -17.42 -1.26 11.07
C PHE A 149 -17.40 -0.11 12.09
N LEU A 150 -16.87 -0.36 13.30
CA LEU A 150 -16.77 0.67 14.34
C LEU A 150 -15.81 1.80 13.94
N ILE A 151 -14.68 1.45 13.31
CA ILE A 151 -13.68 2.42 12.87
C ILE A 151 -14.21 3.28 11.74
N LEU A 152 -14.90 2.69 10.76
CA LEU A 152 -15.42 3.41 9.60
C LEU A 152 -16.42 4.53 9.97
N LYS A 153 -17.09 4.43 11.13
CA LYS A 153 -17.94 5.52 11.65
C LYS A 153 -17.17 6.81 11.94
N ASN A 154 -15.87 6.70 12.24
CA ASN A 154 -14.99 7.82 12.58
C ASN A 154 -13.83 7.96 11.59
N TYR A 155 -13.99 7.40 10.39
CA TYR A 155 -12.91 7.28 9.41
C TYR A 155 -12.25 8.62 9.07
N ASP A 156 -13.04 9.64 8.82
CA ASP A 156 -12.54 10.97 8.44
C ASP A 156 -11.70 11.60 9.55
N GLN A 157 -12.06 11.37 10.81
CA GLN A 157 -11.26 11.85 11.96
C GLN A 157 -9.90 11.16 12.01
N PHE A 158 -9.83 9.85 11.76
CA PHE A 158 -8.57 9.13 11.70
C PHE A 158 -7.72 9.62 10.52
N LYS A 159 -8.30 9.73 9.35
CA LYS A 159 -7.62 10.27 8.16
C LYS A 159 -7.10 11.69 8.38
N PHE A 160 -7.90 12.55 9.00
CA PHE A 160 -7.48 13.90 9.37
C PHE A 160 -6.27 13.87 10.32
N THR A 161 -6.29 12.97 11.32
CA THR A 161 -5.14 12.80 12.25
C THR A 161 -3.86 12.42 11.48
N VAL A 162 -3.95 11.48 10.54
CA VAL A 162 -2.79 11.10 9.69
C VAL A 162 -2.26 12.30 8.91
N LYS A 163 -3.15 13.10 8.33
CA LYS A 163 -2.77 14.32 7.60
C LYS A 163 -2.05 15.31 8.51
N VAL A 164 -2.60 15.57 9.71
CA VAL A 164 -1.97 16.48 10.69
C VAL A 164 -0.59 15.96 11.12
N ASN A 165 -0.45 14.66 11.38
CA ASN A 165 0.83 14.03 11.73
C ASN A 165 1.86 14.22 10.62
N LYS A 166 1.45 13.94 9.37
CA LYS A 166 2.31 14.14 8.20
C LYS A 166 2.72 15.61 8.04
N ASP A 167 1.78 16.54 8.12
CA ASP A 167 2.06 17.96 7.93
C ASP A 167 3.04 18.49 9.00
N LYS A 168 2.85 18.09 10.27
CA LYS A 168 3.79 18.40 11.36
C LYS A 168 5.19 17.81 11.10
N PHE A 169 5.25 16.55 10.68
CA PHE A 169 6.51 15.88 10.35
C PHE A 169 7.22 16.57 9.19
N LEU A 170 6.52 16.91 8.13
CA LEU A 170 7.11 17.60 6.97
C LEU A 170 7.58 19.01 7.29
N LYS A 171 6.93 19.74 8.21
CA LYS A 171 7.42 21.03 8.67
C LYS A 171 8.79 20.92 9.34
N GLN A 172 9.03 19.84 10.06
CA GLN A 172 10.27 19.64 10.83
C GLN A 172 11.37 18.95 10.00
N PHE A 173 11.02 17.94 9.20
CA PHE A 173 11.97 17.03 8.52
C PHE A 173 11.76 16.94 7.00
N GLY A 174 10.81 17.66 6.44
CA GLY A 174 10.43 17.51 5.03
C GLY A 174 11.56 17.82 4.04
N TYR A 175 12.50 18.69 4.43
CA TYR A 175 13.68 19.03 3.64
C TYR A 175 14.65 17.84 3.44
N LEU A 176 14.54 16.80 4.27
CA LEU A 176 15.33 15.57 4.16
C LEU A 176 14.69 14.53 3.23
N SER A 177 13.48 14.77 2.73
CA SER A 177 12.83 13.81 1.82
C SER A 177 13.33 14.01 0.39
N PRO A 178 13.90 12.96 -0.26
CA PRO A 178 14.35 13.06 -1.65
C PRO A 178 13.18 13.00 -2.64
N PHE A 179 11.99 12.60 -2.20
CA PHE A 179 10.84 12.44 -3.08
C PHE A 179 10.08 13.75 -3.28
N LYS A 180 9.79 14.10 -4.53
CA LYS A 180 8.84 15.16 -4.87
C LYS A 180 7.46 14.84 -4.28
N LYS A 181 6.67 15.86 -3.95
CA LYS A 181 5.35 15.75 -3.31
C LYS A 181 4.43 14.71 -3.98
N LYS A 182 4.44 14.60 -5.31
CA LYS A 182 3.61 13.63 -6.05
C LYS A 182 3.92 12.16 -5.72
N PHE A 183 5.16 11.86 -5.28
CA PHE A 183 5.60 10.53 -4.90
C PHE A 183 5.49 10.25 -3.40
N GLN A 184 5.07 11.22 -2.59
CA GLN A 184 4.96 11.06 -1.14
C GLN A 184 3.55 10.61 -0.75
N PRO A 185 3.37 9.37 -0.25
CA PRO A 185 2.06 8.89 0.21
C PRO A 185 1.62 9.60 1.49
N LEU A 186 0.31 9.63 1.75
CA LEU A 186 -0.22 10.18 3.00
C LEU A 186 0.23 9.34 4.22
N LEU A 187 0.34 8.03 4.07
CA LEU A 187 0.60 7.08 5.15
C LEU A 187 1.98 7.22 5.78
N CYS A 188 3.01 7.48 4.98
CA CYS A 188 4.40 7.51 5.46
C CYS A 188 5.26 8.50 4.66
N THR A 189 6.45 8.81 5.21
CA THR A 189 7.45 9.65 4.54
C THR A 189 8.83 9.04 4.69
N TYR A 190 9.57 8.94 3.60
CA TYR A 190 10.99 8.61 3.62
C TYR A 190 11.83 9.88 3.74
N VAL A 191 12.85 9.82 4.58
CA VAL A 191 13.90 10.82 4.73
C VAL A 191 15.28 10.19 4.65
N ASN A 192 16.25 10.87 4.06
CA ASN A 192 17.60 10.34 3.79
C ASN A 192 18.55 10.40 5.00
N LYS A 193 18.02 10.61 6.19
CA LYS A 193 18.74 10.59 7.47
C LYS A 193 18.11 9.59 8.42
N LYS A 194 18.91 9.05 9.32
CA LYS A 194 18.40 8.24 10.42
C LYS A 194 17.68 9.13 11.41
N ILE A 195 16.49 8.73 11.81
CA ILE A 195 15.67 9.39 12.82
C ILE A 195 15.48 8.44 13.98
N GLU A 196 15.67 8.96 15.18
CA GLU A 196 15.42 8.27 16.44
C GLU A 196 14.41 9.03 17.30
N THR A 197 13.96 8.39 18.36
CA THR A 197 13.11 8.99 19.38
C THR A 197 13.67 8.74 20.77
N GLU A 198 13.62 9.77 21.59
CA GLU A 198 13.91 9.66 23.03
C GLU A 198 12.72 9.20 23.85
N PHE A 199 11.56 8.98 23.22
CA PHE A 199 10.36 8.54 23.89
C PHE A 199 10.45 7.04 24.18
N GLN A 200 10.70 6.68 25.46
CA GLN A 200 10.97 5.29 25.87
C GLN A 200 9.87 4.30 25.53
N ASN A 201 8.62 4.75 25.45
CA ASN A 201 7.46 3.91 25.15
C ASN A 201 7.10 3.91 23.63
N ALA A 202 7.97 4.40 22.77
CA ALA A 202 7.78 4.39 21.34
C ALA A 202 8.68 3.35 20.66
N ILE A 203 8.12 2.62 19.73
CA ILE A 203 8.86 1.74 18.84
C ILE A 203 8.78 2.33 17.44
N LEU A 204 9.93 2.70 16.89
CA LEU A 204 10.00 3.15 15.51
C LEU A 204 9.92 1.97 14.55
N TYR A 205 9.20 2.17 13.47
CA TYR A 205 9.10 1.16 12.41
C TYR A 205 10.47 0.94 11.77
N LEU A 206 10.89 -0.32 11.73
CA LEU A 206 12.09 -0.75 10.99
C LEU A 206 11.66 -1.19 9.60
N PRO A 207 12.06 -0.49 8.53
CA PRO A 207 11.73 -0.90 7.17
C PRO A 207 12.38 -2.24 6.84
N ARG A 208 11.68 -3.06 6.05
CA ARG A 208 12.16 -4.38 5.63
C ARG A 208 13.34 -4.33 4.65
N LEU A 209 13.59 -3.18 4.05
CA LEU A 209 14.78 -2.89 3.26
C LEU A 209 15.80 -2.14 4.11
N LYS A 210 17.07 -2.45 3.93
CA LYS A 210 18.16 -1.66 4.50
C LYS A 210 18.27 -0.34 3.73
N LEU A 211 17.67 0.70 4.27
CA LEU A 211 17.72 2.04 3.70
C LEU A 211 18.78 2.87 4.44
N PRO A 212 19.46 3.80 3.76
CA PRO A 212 20.39 4.73 4.42
C PRO A 212 19.68 5.72 5.34
N GLY A 213 18.38 5.92 5.16
CA GLY A 213 17.53 6.82 5.95
C GLY A 213 16.47 6.11 6.77
N SER A 214 15.37 6.82 7.03
CA SER A 214 14.23 6.33 7.80
C SER A 214 12.92 6.48 7.03
N VAL A 215 11.99 5.54 7.24
CA VAL A 215 10.59 5.70 6.82
C VAL A 215 9.75 5.89 8.07
N LEU A 216 9.10 7.05 8.18
CA LEU A 216 8.18 7.32 9.28
C LEU A 216 6.74 7.09 8.85
N CYS A 217 6.02 6.29 9.67
CA CYS A 217 4.61 6.00 9.48
C CYS A 217 3.76 6.99 10.27
N HIS A 218 2.84 7.69 9.61
CA HIS A 218 1.97 8.70 10.22
C HIS A 218 0.73 8.09 10.89
N LEU A 219 0.60 6.77 10.89
CA LEU A 219 -0.48 6.04 11.57
C LEU A 219 -0.24 5.83 13.06
N GLY A 220 1.00 5.97 13.55
CA GLY A 220 1.43 5.47 14.86
C GLY A 220 0.61 5.98 16.05
N GLU A 221 0.03 7.19 15.96
CA GLU A 221 -0.72 7.79 17.06
C GLU A 221 -2.23 7.90 16.78
N VAL A 222 -2.75 7.30 15.71
CA VAL A 222 -4.13 7.51 15.24
C VAL A 222 -5.15 7.06 16.28
N HIS A 223 -4.90 5.93 16.94
CA HIS A 223 -5.80 5.37 17.95
C HIS A 223 -5.55 5.88 19.38
N LEU A 224 -4.56 6.72 19.60
CA LEU A 224 -4.27 7.27 20.93
C LEU A 224 -5.29 8.32 21.36
N LYS A 225 -5.44 8.49 22.68
CA LYS A 225 -6.23 9.58 23.25
C LYS A 225 -5.65 10.93 22.86
N LYS A 226 -6.48 11.96 22.73
CA LYS A 226 -6.07 13.32 22.30
C LYS A 226 -4.85 13.85 23.07
N ARG A 227 -4.80 13.65 24.41
CA ARG A 227 -3.69 14.09 25.29
C ARG A 227 -2.35 13.40 24.99
N SER A 228 -2.36 12.22 24.35
CA SER A 228 -1.16 11.45 24.05
C SER A 228 -0.67 11.63 22.61
N LYS A 229 -1.44 12.34 21.76
CA LYS A 229 -1.05 12.57 20.37
C LYS A 229 0.00 13.67 20.26
N GLY A 230 0.95 13.48 19.35
CA GLY A 230 2.04 14.44 19.08
C GLY A 230 3.24 14.32 20.01
N GLN A 231 3.20 13.50 21.05
CA GLN A 231 4.32 13.32 21.98
C GLN A 231 5.53 12.66 21.30
N ILE A 232 5.32 11.67 20.45
CA ILE A 232 6.41 10.99 19.73
C ILE A 232 7.09 11.95 18.77
N LEU A 233 6.31 12.70 18.00
CA LEU A 233 6.83 13.63 17.01
C LEU A 233 7.71 14.73 17.64
N SER A 234 7.34 15.23 18.82
CA SER A 234 8.11 16.24 19.56
C SER A 234 9.45 15.73 20.11
N LYS A 235 9.63 14.41 20.16
CA LYS A 235 10.83 13.72 20.66
C LYS A 235 11.68 13.09 19.55
N LEU A 236 11.35 13.35 18.28
CA LEU A 236 12.16 12.86 17.16
C LEU A 236 13.41 13.72 16.98
N LYS A 237 14.53 13.08 16.72
CA LYS A 237 15.80 13.74 16.39
C LYS A 237 16.52 13.02 15.25
N ILE A 238 17.37 13.75 14.56
CA ILE A 238 18.28 13.24 13.53
C ILE A 238 19.52 12.70 14.23
N LEU A 239 20.00 11.51 13.79
CA LEU A 239 21.31 10.97 14.16
C LEU A 239 22.39 11.54 13.28
#